data_9897a4671c7d56854e2ac41646f78894
#
_entry.id   9897a4671c7d56854e2ac41646f78894
#
_cell.length_a   1.000
_cell.length_b   1.000
_cell.length_c   1.000
_cell.angle_alpha   90.00
_cell.angle_beta   90.00
_cell.angle_gamma   90.00
#
_symmetry.space_group_name_H-M   'P 1'
#
loop_
_entity.id
_entity.type
_entity.pdbx_description
1 polymer ?
#
loop_
_entity_poly.entity_id
_entity_poly.type
_entity_poly.pdbx_seq_one_letter_code
_entity_poly.pdbx_strand_id
1 'polypeptide(L)'
;MFNGIHSHVKLAFVNREAEMLELDAAARLGGLLIVFGRRRVGKTRLLRRWMDNRGGMFSQALEGPVEMQIGQIFADIREQLETRIEPRGWEDFLEILGLQKKPWVLCLDEFPYLTARDPSLPSRLQRWLDHGLPDGCLLILSGSSMRMMHDLFLHRTAPLYGRAQKLLQVGPMDYRAFCLACDLESPAESTFEKFACVGGIPKYWEFVEKGKDAVDLAEALFFDFAPYMEQEPRRILSDEGLAGVTPLAVLEAVGRGAARASEIAARLGTVQTNLSRVLQQLQDASVLSRDLPYGESSRTSKRTLYQILDPAIRFWFSVYSPHRSLWRTYPPAKKSHLIHGHAATVFEDWCRSLYPAAGRYWEKDIEFDLVCPDPENPSGLLVGESKWKRLTKAEHERVLRALKDKWSRCALASRHPNARFRVFDANDIKSPFPPSPIP
;
A
#
# COMPACT_ATOMS: atom_id res chain seq x y z
N MET A 1 0.69 21.17 32.51
CA MET A 1 -0.67 20.89 32.00
C MET A 1 -0.50 19.91 30.83
N PHE A 2 -0.79 18.63 31.09
CA PHE A 2 -0.75 17.58 30.09
C PHE A 2 -2.11 17.57 29.36
N ASN A 3 -2.23 18.30 28.25
CA ASN A 3 -3.37 18.18 27.34
C ASN A 3 -2.85 17.67 25.98
N GLY A 4 -2.58 16.40 25.88
CA GLY A 4 -2.17 15.70 24.68
C GLY A 4 -2.98 14.44 24.44
N ILE A 5 -4.31 14.51 24.63
CA ILE A 5 -5.20 13.49 24.08
C ILE A 5 -5.54 14.00 22.67
N HIS A 6 -4.77 13.58 21.67
CA HIS A 6 -5.19 13.74 20.28
C HIS A 6 -6.53 13.02 20.13
N SER A 7 -7.60 13.77 19.96
CA SER A 7 -8.90 13.21 19.62
C SER A 7 -8.78 12.61 18.21
N HIS A 8 -8.67 11.29 18.12
CA HIS A 8 -8.69 10.60 16.84
C HIS A 8 -9.96 10.97 16.08
N VAL A 9 -9.81 11.58 14.90
CA VAL A 9 -10.94 11.94 14.05
C VAL A 9 -11.58 10.66 13.51
N LYS A 10 -12.90 10.50 13.70
CA LYS A 10 -13.64 9.39 13.10
C LYS A 10 -13.79 9.64 11.60
N LEU A 11 -12.98 8.98 10.80
CA LEU A 11 -12.99 9.10 9.35
C LEU A 11 -14.28 8.51 8.72
N ALA A 12 -14.77 9.13 7.66
CA ALA A 12 -15.80 8.54 6.81
C ALA A 12 -15.28 7.26 6.12
N PHE A 13 -16.19 6.35 5.76
CA PHE A 13 -15.85 5.21 4.89
C PHE A 13 -15.99 5.67 3.44
N VAL A 14 -14.90 5.67 2.70
CA VAL A 14 -14.82 6.19 1.33
C VAL A 14 -13.99 5.27 0.43
N ASN A 15 -14.21 5.37 -0.88
CA ASN A 15 -13.34 4.83 -1.94
C ASN A 15 -13.00 3.34 -1.77
N ARG A 16 -14.03 2.49 -1.66
CA ARG A 16 -13.91 1.02 -1.59
C ARG A 16 -14.99 0.34 -2.42
N GLU A 17 -15.56 1.06 -3.37
CA GLU A 17 -16.66 0.58 -4.21
C GLU A 17 -16.22 -0.61 -5.08
N ALA A 18 -15.00 -0.55 -5.63
CA ALA A 18 -14.43 -1.64 -6.43
C ALA A 18 -14.25 -2.91 -5.58
N GLU A 19 -13.65 -2.79 -4.41
CA GLU A 19 -13.46 -3.91 -3.50
C GLU A 19 -14.80 -4.48 -3.00
N MET A 20 -15.80 -3.63 -2.76
CA MET A 20 -17.16 -4.07 -2.39
C MET A 20 -17.81 -4.89 -3.51
N LEU A 21 -17.69 -4.45 -4.77
CA LEU A 21 -18.19 -5.19 -5.94
C LEU A 21 -17.50 -6.55 -6.09
N GLU A 22 -16.20 -6.61 -5.82
CA GLU A 22 -15.42 -7.84 -5.87
C GLU A 22 -15.83 -8.83 -4.76
N LEU A 23 -16.11 -8.33 -3.55
CA LEU A 23 -16.66 -9.13 -2.45
C LEU A 23 -18.05 -9.68 -2.83
N ASP A 24 -18.91 -8.86 -3.46
CA ASP A 24 -20.23 -9.30 -3.93
C ASP A 24 -20.13 -10.35 -5.04
N ALA A 25 -19.19 -10.20 -5.95
CA ALA A 25 -18.93 -11.19 -7.00
C ALA A 25 -18.46 -12.52 -6.40
N ALA A 26 -17.53 -12.49 -5.45
CA ALA A 26 -17.05 -13.68 -4.74
C ALA A 26 -18.19 -14.38 -3.98
N ALA A 27 -19.07 -13.62 -3.32
CA ALA A 27 -20.19 -14.19 -2.58
C ALA A 27 -21.27 -14.85 -3.46
N ARG A 28 -21.38 -14.45 -4.72
CA ARG A 28 -22.24 -15.14 -5.69
C ARG A 28 -21.63 -16.45 -6.19
N LEU A 29 -20.31 -16.52 -6.28
CA LEU A 29 -19.60 -17.72 -6.74
C LEU A 29 -19.42 -18.76 -5.64
N GLY A 30 -19.31 -18.32 -4.40
CA GLY A 30 -18.90 -19.17 -3.27
C GLY A 30 -17.41 -19.53 -3.32
N GLY A 31 -17.00 -20.44 -2.46
CA GLY A 31 -15.63 -20.98 -2.43
C GLY A 31 -14.69 -20.24 -1.48
N LEU A 32 -13.43 -20.05 -1.88
CA LEU A 32 -12.39 -19.38 -1.08
C LEU A 32 -12.02 -18.03 -1.69
N LEU A 33 -12.13 -16.98 -0.89
CA LEU A 33 -11.62 -15.64 -1.19
C LEU A 33 -10.49 -15.27 -0.25
N ILE A 34 -9.39 -14.78 -0.80
CA ILE A 34 -8.27 -14.26 -0.02
C ILE A 34 -8.27 -12.74 -0.10
N VAL A 35 -8.30 -12.08 1.07
CA VAL A 35 -8.22 -10.62 1.19
C VAL A 35 -6.92 -10.25 1.90
N PHE A 36 -6.05 -9.53 1.22
CA PHE A 36 -4.74 -9.21 1.78
C PHE A 36 -4.33 -7.77 1.47
N GLY A 37 -3.40 -7.26 2.23
CA GLY A 37 -2.90 -5.90 2.11
C GLY A 37 -2.21 -5.46 3.39
N ARG A 38 -1.42 -4.42 3.32
CA ARG A 38 -0.63 -3.93 4.46
C ARG A 38 -1.52 -3.66 5.69
N ARG A 39 -0.91 -3.74 6.86
CA ARG A 39 -1.55 -3.36 8.12
C ARG A 39 -2.09 -1.93 8.04
N ARG A 40 -3.26 -1.68 8.65
CA ARG A 40 -3.91 -0.35 8.75
C ARG A 40 -4.46 0.22 7.43
N VAL A 41 -4.43 -0.54 6.35
CA VAL A 41 -5.02 -0.13 5.06
C VAL A 41 -6.57 -0.16 5.07
N GLY A 42 -7.16 -0.76 6.11
CA GLY A 42 -8.61 -0.78 6.31
C GLY A 42 -9.32 -2.08 5.91
N LYS A 43 -8.62 -3.22 5.77
CA LYS A 43 -9.22 -4.54 5.45
C LYS A 43 -10.37 -4.92 6.38
N THR A 44 -10.11 -4.97 7.69
CA THR A 44 -11.12 -5.31 8.71
C THR A 44 -12.35 -4.41 8.61
N ARG A 45 -12.15 -3.09 8.39
CA ARG A 45 -13.25 -2.13 8.25
C ARG A 45 -14.05 -2.37 6.98
N LEU A 46 -13.38 -2.68 5.87
CA LEU A 46 -14.02 -3.05 4.60
C LEU A 46 -14.87 -4.30 4.77
N LEU A 47 -14.29 -5.38 5.31
CA LEU A 47 -14.97 -6.66 5.50
C LEU A 47 -16.17 -6.53 6.44
N ARG A 48 -16.02 -5.87 7.60
CA ARG A 48 -17.13 -5.62 8.52
C ARG A 48 -18.23 -4.81 7.87
N ARG A 49 -17.89 -3.69 7.19
CA ARG A 49 -18.88 -2.85 6.48
C ARG A 49 -19.65 -3.62 5.42
N TRP A 50 -18.96 -4.51 4.69
CA TRP A 50 -19.60 -5.35 3.70
C TRP A 50 -20.53 -6.38 4.34
N MET A 51 -20.11 -7.00 5.44
CA MET A 51 -20.89 -8.01 6.16
C MET A 51 -22.08 -7.41 6.92
N ASP A 52 -21.96 -6.19 7.45
CA ASP A 52 -23.08 -5.49 8.12
C ASP A 52 -24.31 -5.36 7.21
N ASN A 53 -24.08 -5.20 5.92
CA ASN A 53 -25.16 -5.07 4.93
C ASN A 53 -25.71 -6.41 4.43
N ARG A 54 -24.95 -7.49 4.54
CA ARG A 54 -25.26 -8.79 3.93
C ARG A 54 -25.58 -9.88 4.95
N GLY A 55 -25.08 -9.75 6.14
CA GLY A 55 -25.03 -10.84 7.11
C GLY A 55 -23.84 -11.80 6.87
N GLY A 56 -23.56 -12.63 7.84
CA GLY A 56 -22.49 -13.61 7.79
C GLY A 56 -21.72 -13.70 9.12
N MET A 57 -20.81 -14.63 9.20
CA MET A 57 -20.00 -14.95 10.37
C MET A 57 -18.64 -14.23 10.25
N PHE A 58 -18.26 -13.49 11.28
CA PHE A 58 -16.98 -12.78 11.32
C PHE A 58 -16.25 -13.12 12.62
N SER A 59 -15.00 -13.53 12.49
CA SER A 59 -14.08 -13.64 13.63
C SER A 59 -12.72 -13.09 13.25
N GLN A 60 -12.08 -12.45 14.23
CA GLN A 60 -10.71 -11.97 14.11
C GLN A 60 -9.79 -12.84 14.96
N ALA A 61 -8.81 -13.48 14.32
CA ALA A 61 -7.85 -14.33 15.01
C ALA A 61 -7.02 -13.54 16.04
N LEU A 62 -6.80 -14.16 17.18
CA LEU A 62 -5.94 -13.65 18.24
C LEU A 62 -4.60 -14.40 18.26
N GLU A 63 -3.56 -13.74 18.76
CA GLU A 63 -2.33 -14.44 19.09
C GLU A 63 -2.52 -15.28 20.36
N GLY A 64 -2.36 -16.60 20.25
CA GLY A 64 -2.55 -17.49 21.39
C GLY A 64 -2.44 -18.98 21.03
N PRO A 65 -2.60 -19.89 22.00
CA PRO A 65 -2.69 -21.33 21.76
C PRO A 65 -3.85 -21.67 20.82
N VAL A 66 -3.74 -22.79 20.11
CA VAL A 66 -4.72 -23.23 19.09
C VAL A 66 -6.11 -23.40 19.70
N GLU A 67 -6.21 -24.00 20.87
CA GLU A 67 -7.48 -24.24 21.58
C GLU A 67 -8.19 -22.91 21.92
N MET A 68 -7.43 -21.92 22.35
CA MET A 68 -7.97 -20.58 22.62
C MET A 68 -8.45 -19.91 21.34
N GLN A 69 -7.70 -20.02 20.24
CA GLN A 69 -8.07 -19.45 18.96
C GLN A 69 -9.37 -20.07 18.42
N ILE A 70 -9.49 -21.39 18.46
CA ILE A 70 -10.69 -22.12 18.01
C ILE A 70 -11.89 -21.76 18.89
N GLY A 71 -11.72 -21.74 20.23
CA GLY A 71 -12.77 -21.36 21.17
C GLY A 71 -13.27 -19.94 20.95
N GLN A 72 -12.36 -19.00 20.69
CA GLN A 72 -12.72 -17.61 20.37
C GLN A 72 -13.48 -17.51 19.05
N ILE A 73 -12.99 -18.14 17.98
CA ILE A 73 -13.68 -18.16 16.69
C ILE A 73 -15.09 -18.73 16.84
N PHE A 74 -15.21 -19.88 17.52
CA PHE A 74 -16.52 -20.50 17.76
C PHE A 74 -17.45 -19.59 18.57
N ALA A 75 -16.95 -18.96 19.62
CA ALA A 75 -17.73 -18.01 20.44
C ALA A 75 -18.27 -16.83 19.62
N ASP A 76 -17.46 -16.30 18.68
CA ASP A 76 -17.84 -15.18 17.81
C ASP A 76 -18.97 -15.54 16.83
N ILE A 77 -19.05 -16.81 16.39
CA ILE A 77 -19.96 -17.21 15.29
C ILE A 77 -21.07 -18.19 15.73
N ARG A 78 -21.05 -18.70 16.97
CA ARG A 78 -21.95 -19.77 17.45
C ARG A 78 -23.44 -19.46 17.30
N GLU A 79 -23.83 -18.20 17.33
CA GLU A 79 -25.24 -17.80 17.19
C GLU A 79 -25.78 -18.01 15.77
N GLN A 80 -24.89 -18.02 14.79
CA GLN A 80 -25.20 -18.25 13.38
C GLN A 80 -25.08 -19.74 12.98
N LEU A 81 -24.54 -20.60 13.86
CA LEU A 81 -24.40 -22.03 13.62
C LEU A 81 -25.61 -22.82 14.10
N GLU A 82 -25.91 -23.92 13.39
CA GLU A 82 -27.01 -24.84 13.77
C GLU A 82 -26.65 -25.74 14.96
N THR A 83 -25.39 -25.76 15.39
CA THR A 83 -24.91 -26.55 16.54
C THR A 83 -24.40 -25.69 17.67
N ARG A 84 -24.49 -26.23 18.88
CA ARG A 84 -23.93 -25.64 20.10
C ARG A 84 -22.73 -26.43 20.63
N ILE A 85 -22.33 -27.49 19.92
CA ILE A 85 -21.19 -28.35 20.33
C ILE A 85 -19.90 -27.58 20.00
N GLU A 86 -19.09 -27.37 21.03
CA GLU A 86 -17.79 -26.69 20.87
C GLU A 86 -16.79 -27.62 20.16
N PRO A 87 -16.09 -27.13 19.13
CA PRO A 87 -15.06 -27.90 18.45
C PRO A 87 -13.82 -28.07 19.33
N ARG A 88 -13.24 -29.28 19.33
CA ARG A 88 -12.01 -29.61 20.07
C ARG A 88 -10.74 -29.30 19.27
N GLY A 89 -10.88 -29.09 17.97
CA GLY A 89 -9.79 -28.85 17.05
C GLY A 89 -10.29 -28.35 15.70
N TRP A 90 -9.36 -28.13 14.78
CA TRP A 90 -9.70 -27.64 13.44
C TRP A 90 -10.55 -28.63 12.64
N GLU A 91 -10.36 -29.93 12.82
CA GLU A 91 -11.19 -30.93 12.15
C GLU A 91 -12.65 -30.82 12.55
N ASP A 92 -12.94 -30.81 13.85
CA ASP A 92 -14.31 -30.62 14.36
C ASP A 92 -14.92 -29.33 13.88
N PHE A 93 -14.13 -28.25 13.89
CA PHE A 93 -14.58 -26.92 13.44
C PHE A 93 -14.97 -26.92 11.96
N LEU A 94 -14.14 -27.51 11.09
CA LEU A 94 -14.39 -27.59 9.66
C LEU A 94 -15.55 -28.54 9.35
N GLU A 95 -15.71 -29.64 10.11
CA GLU A 95 -16.86 -30.55 10.01
C GLU A 95 -18.16 -29.81 10.38
N ILE A 96 -18.17 -29.05 11.48
CA ILE A 96 -19.32 -28.23 11.88
C ILE A 96 -19.72 -27.27 10.76
N LEU A 97 -18.77 -26.62 10.11
CA LEU A 97 -19.05 -25.72 8.97
C LEU A 97 -19.60 -26.49 7.76
N GLY A 98 -19.06 -27.69 7.49
CA GLY A 98 -19.51 -28.55 6.39
C GLY A 98 -20.92 -29.08 6.55
N LEU A 99 -21.41 -29.24 7.80
CA LEU A 99 -22.74 -29.75 8.13
C LEU A 99 -23.84 -28.68 8.13
N GLN A 100 -23.51 -27.40 7.95
CA GLN A 100 -24.52 -26.34 7.91
C GLN A 100 -25.43 -26.50 6.68
N LYS A 101 -26.74 -26.50 6.87
CA LYS A 101 -27.74 -26.72 5.81
C LYS A 101 -27.95 -25.53 4.89
N LYS A 102 -27.65 -24.31 5.36
CA LYS A 102 -27.83 -23.09 4.58
C LYS A 102 -26.49 -22.56 4.11
N PRO A 103 -26.42 -21.96 2.91
CA PRO A 103 -25.25 -21.24 2.47
C PRO A 103 -24.83 -20.17 3.49
N TRP A 104 -23.56 -20.09 3.76
CA TRP A 104 -22.99 -19.15 4.71
C TRP A 104 -21.79 -18.40 4.14
N VAL A 105 -21.49 -17.26 4.74
CA VAL A 105 -20.26 -16.51 4.54
C VAL A 105 -19.52 -16.45 5.87
N LEU A 106 -18.28 -16.92 5.89
CA LEU A 106 -17.39 -16.83 7.05
C LEU A 106 -16.13 -16.04 6.71
N CYS A 107 -15.86 -15.01 7.48
CA CYS A 107 -14.62 -14.25 7.42
C CYS A 107 -13.74 -14.57 8.63
N LEU A 108 -12.55 -15.11 8.38
CA LEU A 108 -11.46 -15.24 9.36
C LEU A 108 -10.41 -14.16 9.09
N ASP A 109 -10.48 -13.08 9.87
CA ASP A 109 -9.54 -11.96 9.76
C ASP A 109 -8.26 -12.28 10.55
N GLU A 110 -7.12 -11.76 10.08
CA GLU A 110 -5.78 -12.02 10.60
C GLU A 110 -5.42 -13.53 10.61
N PHE A 111 -5.80 -14.24 9.55
CA PHE A 111 -5.52 -15.67 9.34
C PHE A 111 -4.05 -16.08 9.56
N PRO A 112 -3.04 -15.26 9.24
CA PRO A 112 -1.65 -15.56 9.56
C PRO A 112 -1.38 -15.92 11.02
N TYR A 113 -2.13 -15.38 12.00
CA TYR A 113 -1.96 -15.76 13.41
C TYR A 113 -2.35 -17.20 13.69
N LEU A 114 -3.33 -17.75 12.96
CA LEU A 114 -3.74 -19.13 13.08
C LEU A 114 -2.65 -20.06 12.56
N THR A 115 -2.10 -19.77 11.39
CA THR A 115 -1.07 -20.60 10.75
C THR A 115 0.29 -20.52 11.46
N ALA A 116 0.58 -19.41 12.12
CA ALA A 116 1.80 -19.27 12.92
C ALA A 116 1.83 -20.20 14.13
N ARG A 117 0.66 -20.60 14.65
CA ARG A 117 0.53 -21.54 15.79
C ARG A 117 0.27 -22.98 15.36
N ASP A 118 -0.45 -23.16 14.26
CA ASP A 118 -0.63 -24.48 13.65
C ASP A 118 -0.18 -24.47 12.18
N PRO A 119 1.09 -24.77 11.89
CA PRO A 119 1.58 -24.88 10.51
C PRO A 119 0.89 -25.96 9.67
N SER A 120 0.11 -26.86 10.29
CA SER A 120 -0.64 -27.89 9.58
C SER A 120 -2.00 -27.40 9.08
N LEU A 121 -2.51 -26.28 9.62
CA LEU A 121 -3.82 -25.72 9.27
C LEU A 121 -4.01 -25.47 7.76
N PRO A 122 -3.03 -24.92 7.00
CA PRO A 122 -3.18 -24.75 5.56
C PRO A 122 -3.45 -26.09 4.83
N SER A 123 -2.78 -27.18 5.23
CA SER A 123 -2.98 -28.51 4.62
C SER A 123 -4.33 -29.13 5.00
N ARG A 124 -4.82 -28.90 6.24
CA ARG A 124 -6.17 -29.30 6.67
C ARG A 124 -7.24 -28.56 5.89
N LEU A 125 -7.09 -27.22 5.75
CA LEU A 125 -7.98 -26.41 4.92
C LEU A 125 -7.96 -26.85 3.46
N GLN A 126 -6.79 -27.14 2.91
CA GLN A 126 -6.65 -27.68 1.56
C GLN A 126 -7.54 -28.91 1.37
N ARG A 127 -7.38 -29.93 2.24
CA ARG A 127 -8.16 -31.17 2.18
C ARG A 127 -9.65 -30.91 2.31
N TRP A 128 -10.05 -30.02 3.22
CA TRP A 128 -11.45 -29.70 3.43
C TRP A 128 -12.06 -28.93 2.24
N LEU A 129 -11.35 -27.98 1.66
CA LEU A 129 -11.78 -27.25 0.45
C LEU A 129 -11.97 -28.17 -0.75
N ASP A 130 -11.13 -29.21 -0.86
CA ASP A 130 -11.21 -30.16 -1.97
C ASP A 130 -12.44 -31.10 -1.86
N HIS A 131 -13.01 -31.29 -0.66
CA HIS A 131 -14.03 -32.33 -0.42
C HIS A 131 -15.20 -31.92 0.48
N GLY A 132 -15.14 -30.83 1.20
CA GLY A 132 -16.04 -30.54 2.31
C GLY A 132 -16.65 -29.14 2.34
N LEU A 133 -16.28 -28.23 1.45
CA LEU A 133 -16.90 -26.90 1.39
C LEU A 133 -18.26 -27.02 0.70
N PRO A 134 -19.40 -26.70 1.39
CA PRO A 134 -20.71 -26.80 0.77
C PRO A 134 -20.92 -25.78 -0.34
N ASP A 135 -21.75 -26.13 -1.33
CA ASP A 135 -22.10 -25.25 -2.45
C ASP A 135 -22.73 -23.94 -1.97
N GLY A 136 -22.33 -22.84 -2.59
CA GLY A 136 -22.84 -21.52 -2.28
C GLY A 136 -22.28 -20.91 -0.98
N CYS A 137 -21.41 -21.63 -0.26
CA CYS A 137 -20.70 -21.09 0.91
C CYS A 137 -19.44 -20.34 0.49
N LEU A 138 -19.11 -19.26 1.21
CA LEU A 138 -17.90 -18.47 0.99
C LEU A 138 -17.05 -18.42 2.26
N LEU A 139 -15.82 -18.89 2.17
CA LEU A 139 -14.78 -18.68 3.17
C LEU A 139 -13.89 -17.50 2.74
N ILE A 140 -13.79 -16.48 3.59
CA ILE A 140 -12.90 -15.34 3.39
C ILE A 140 -11.75 -15.45 4.40
N LEU A 141 -10.52 -15.54 3.91
CA LEU A 141 -9.31 -15.48 4.74
C LEU A 141 -8.62 -14.15 4.52
N SER A 142 -8.50 -13.36 5.59
CA SER A 142 -7.86 -12.05 5.54
C SER A 142 -6.54 -12.03 6.30
N GLY A 143 -5.56 -11.28 5.79
CA GLY A 143 -4.28 -11.13 6.46
C GLY A 143 -3.56 -9.83 6.14
N SER A 144 -2.80 -9.34 7.12
CA SER A 144 -2.07 -8.07 7.03
C SER A 144 -0.60 -8.24 6.63
N SER A 145 -0.01 -9.42 6.75
CA SER A 145 1.33 -9.70 6.26
C SER A 145 1.28 -10.08 4.78
N MET A 146 1.82 -9.21 3.92
CA MET A 146 1.88 -9.43 2.48
C MET A 146 2.69 -10.69 2.16
N ARG A 147 3.84 -10.84 2.83
CA ARG A 147 4.74 -11.96 2.62
C ARG A 147 4.12 -13.29 3.05
N MET A 148 3.52 -13.36 4.25
CA MET A 148 2.87 -14.59 4.71
C MET A 148 1.71 -14.99 3.80
N MET A 149 0.91 -14.03 3.35
CA MET A 149 -0.18 -14.30 2.41
C MET A 149 0.34 -14.77 1.04
N HIS A 150 1.46 -14.20 0.58
CA HIS A 150 2.14 -14.68 -0.62
C HIS A 150 2.62 -16.13 -0.45
N ASP A 151 3.27 -16.44 0.67
CA ASP A 151 3.79 -17.79 0.94
C ASP A 151 2.68 -18.83 1.12
N LEU A 152 1.50 -18.43 1.63
CA LEU A 152 0.36 -19.34 1.86
C LEU A 152 -0.48 -19.60 0.60
N PHE A 153 -0.61 -18.62 -0.30
CA PHE A 153 -1.60 -18.66 -1.39
C PHE A 153 -1.02 -18.48 -2.79
N LEU A 154 0.09 -17.76 -2.95
CA LEU A 154 0.64 -17.40 -4.26
C LEU A 154 1.85 -18.25 -4.67
N HIS A 155 2.58 -18.78 -3.73
CA HIS A 155 3.73 -19.63 -4.03
C HIS A 155 3.25 -21.00 -4.55
N ARG A 156 3.84 -21.48 -5.65
CA ARG A 156 3.40 -22.73 -6.33
C ARG A 156 3.41 -23.99 -5.45
N THR A 157 4.25 -24.02 -4.42
CA THR A 157 4.35 -25.13 -3.48
C THR A 157 3.47 -24.97 -2.25
N ALA A 158 2.72 -23.85 -2.14
CA ALA A 158 1.85 -23.60 -1.01
C ALA A 158 0.63 -24.54 -1.03
N PRO A 159 0.19 -25.07 0.13
CA PRO A 159 -0.96 -25.98 0.18
C PRO A 159 -2.24 -25.39 -0.41
N LEU A 160 -2.44 -24.09 -0.28
CA LEU A 160 -3.65 -23.38 -0.74
C LEU A 160 -3.50 -22.74 -2.12
N TYR A 161 -2.36 -22.99 -2.82
CA TYR A 161 -2.15 -22.48 -4.17
C TYR A 161 -3.22 -22.97 -5.14
N GLY A 162 -3.80 -22.04 -5.90
CA GLY A 162 -4.80 -22.34 -6.93
C GLY A 162 -6.20 -22.74 -6.40
N ARG A 163 -6.43 -22.68 -5.06
CA ARG A 163 -7.73 -23.01 -4.46
C ARG A 163 -8.63 -21.79 -4.21
N ALA A 164 -8.03 -20.63 -4.14
CA ALA A 164 -8.80 -19.38 -4.07
C ALA A 164 -9.40 -19.06 -5.44
N GLN A 165 -10.72 -18.86 -5.51
CA GLN A 165 -11.40 -18.35 -6.69
C GLN A 165 -10.95 -16.93 -7.01
N LYS A 166 -10.60 -16.17 -5.97
CA LYS A 166 -10.18 -14.79 -6.13
C LYS A 166 -9.18 -14.37 -5.05
N LEU A 167 -8.30 -13.47 -5.45
CA LEU A 167 -7.33 -12.79 -4.59
C LEU A 167 -7.65 -11.30 -4.65
N LEU A 168 -8.07 -10.72 -3.53
CA LEU A 168 -8.38 -9.30 -3.41
C LEU A 168 -7.29 -8.58 -2.61
N GLN A 169 -6.48 -7.81 -3.31
CA GLN A 169 -5.48 -6.97 -2.67
C GLN A 169 -6.09 -5.61 -2.31
N VAL A 170 -6.17 -5.31 -1.02
CA VAL A 170 -6.60 -4.00 -0.51
C VAL A 170 -5.38 -3.09 -0.41
N GLY A 171 -5.29 -2.15 -1.34
CA GLY A 171 -4.19 -1.19 -1.44
C GLY A 171 -4.37 0.08 -0.60
N PRO A 172 -3.32 0.91 -0.51
CA PRO A 172 -3.43 2.28 -0.02
C PRO A 172 -4.46 3.07 -0.83
N MET A 173 -5.08 4.04 -0.21
CA MET A 173 -6.03 4.94 -0.87
C MET A 173 -5.31 6.13 -1.52
N ASP A 174 -5.96 6.69 -2.53
CA ASP A 174 -5.44 7.84 -3.28
C ASP A 174 -5.67 9.19 -2.57
N TYR A 175 -5.15 10.26 -3.17
CA TYR A 175 -5.30 11.62 -2.66
C TYR A 175 -6.75 12.10 -2.62
N ARG A 176 -7.59 11.67 -3.56
CA ARG A 176 -9.02 12.00 -3.58
C ARG A 176 -9.74 11.41 -2.38
N ALA A 177 -9.50 10.12 -2.10
CA ALA A 177 -10.04 9.45 -0.92
C ALA A 177 -9.59 10.13 0.38
N PHE A 178 -8.34 10.58 0.46
CA PHE A 178 -7.83 11.36 1.58
C PHE A 178 -8.63 12.65 1.79
N CYS A 179 -8.84 13.45 0.75
CA CYS A 179 -9.63 14.67 0.84
C CYS A 179 -11.06 14.40 1.31
N LEU A 180 -11.71 13.37 0.74
CA LEU A 180 -13.08 13.00 1.10
C LEU A 180 -13.18 12.49 2.54
N ALA A 181 -12.26 11.62 2.97
CA ALA A 181 -12.28 11.03 4.31
C ALA A 181 -12.02 12.05 5.41
N CYS A 182 -11.16 13.02 5.15
CA CYS A 182 -10.78 14.07 6.10
C CYS A 182 -11.66 15.33 6.02
N ASP A 183 -12.69 15.31 5.14
CA ASP A 183 -13.59 16.45 4.90
C ASP A 183 -12.81 17.76 4.65
N LEU A 184 -11.83 17.67 3.75
CA LEU A 184 -10.99 18.80 3.35
C LEU A 184 -11.59 19.46 2.11
N GLU A 185 -11.92 20.73 2.25
CA GLU A 185 -12.54 21.55 1.23
C GLU A 185 -11.63 21.73 0.06
N SER A 186 -11.60 21.42 -1.02
CA SER A 186 -10.74 21.68 -2.21
C SER A 186 -9.34 21.09 -2.16
N PRO A 187 -8.93 20.44 -3.22
CA PRO A 187 -7.54 20.08 -3.44
C PRO A 187 -6.70 21.36 -3.53
N ALA A 188 -5.81 21.53 -2.56
CA ALA A 188 -4.87 22.67 -2.47
C ALA A 188 -3.46 22.13 -2.22
N GLU A 189 -2.45 22.95 -2.49
CA GLU A 189 -1.05 22.58 -2.21
C GLU A 189 -0.87 22.14 -0.76
N SER A 190 -1.41 22.91 0.19
CA SER A 190 -1.36 22.59 1.63
C SER A 190 -2.02 21.24 1.98
N THR A 191 -3.11 20.87 1.29
CA THR A 191 -3.79 19.59 1.45
C THR A 191 -2.98 18.46 0.86
N PHE A 192 -2.33 18.68 -0.29
CA PHE A 192 -1.45 17.68 -0.89
C PHE A 192 -0.18 17.44 -0.06
N GLU A 193 0.40 18.48 0.53
CA GLU A 193 1.53 18.34 1.45
C GLU A 193 1.18 17.53 2.70
N LYS A 194 -0.05 17.69 3.24
CA LYS A 194 -0.55 16.80 4.30
C LYS A 194 -0.62 15.34 3.83
N PHE A 195 -1.20 15.10 2.65
CA PHE A 195 -1.24 13.76 2.07
C PHE A 195 0.17 13.19 1.86
N ALA A 196 1.11 14.00 1.40
CA ALA A 196 2.50 13.56 1.24
C ALA A 196 3.13 13.10 2.56
N CYS A 197 2.79 13.72 3.69
CA CYS A 197 3.27 13.29 5.01
C CYS A 197 2.67 11.97 5.49
N VAL A 198 1.41 11.67 5.16
CA VAL A 198 0.66 10.52 5.72
C VAL A 198 0.41 9.41 4.71
N GLY A 199 0.55 9.68 3.40
CA GLY A 199 0.31 8.71 2.34
C GLY A 199 -1.13 8.20 2.31
N GLY A 200 -1.31 7.03 1.71
CA GLY A 200 -2.61 6.40 1.47
C GLY A 200 -3.10 5.47 2.57
N ILE A 201 -2.54 5.52 3.78
CA ILE A 201 -2.93 4.65 4.90
C ILE A 201 -3.94 5.36 5.81
N PRO A 202 -5.22 4.93 5.86
CA PRO A 202 -6.29 5.65 6.58
C PRO A 202 -6.00 5.86 8.06
N LYS A 203 -5.27 4.95 8.71
CA LYS A 203 -4.94 5.08 10.13
C LYS A 203 -4.12 6.33 10.45
N TYR A 204 -3.29 6.80 9.53
CA TYR A 204 -2.50 8.02 9.72
C TYR A 204 -3.34 9.28 9.51
N TRP A 205 -4.46 9.17 8.77
CA TRP A 205 -5.38 10.27 8.53
C TRP A 205 -6.17 10.71 9.77
N GLU A 206 -6.29 9.82 10.78
CA GLU A 206 -6.94 10.14 12.06
C GLU A 206 -6.25 11.30 12.82
N PHE A 207 -5.04 11.66 12.43
CA PHE A 207 -4.27 12.78 12.97
C PHE A 207 -4.43 14.09 12.18
N VAL A 208 -5.19 14.06 11.08
CA VAL A 208 -5.41 15.24 10.23
C VAL A 208 -6.47 16.13 10.87
N GLU A 209 -6.06 17.30 11.33
CA GLU A 209 -6.97 18.30 11.90
C GLU A 209 -7.30 19.38 10.90
N LYS A 210 -8.57 19.86 10.90
CA LYS A 210 -8.99 21.02 10.11
C LYS A 210 -8.29 22.27 10.64
N GLY A 211 -7.89 23.14 9.72
CA GLY A 211 -7.22 24.41 10.07
C GLY A 211 -5.73 24.30 10.42
N LYS A 212 -5.20 23.09 10.60
CA LYS A 212 -3.76 22.84 10.77
C LYS A 212 -3.08 22.67 9.44
N ASP A 213 -1.81 23.03 9.33
CA ASP A 213 -1.02 22.85 8.12
C ASP A 213 -0.25 21.51 8.10
N ALA A 214 0.61 21.32 7.10
CA ALA A 214 1.40 20.08 6.97
C ALA A 214 2.57 20.04 7.99
N VAL A 215 3.03 21.18 8.49
CA VAL A 215 4.05 21.23 9.57
C VAL A 215 3.44 20.78 10.87
N ASP A 216 2.26 21.29 11.22
CA ASP A 216 1.52 20.88 12.42
C ASP A 216 1.26 19.35 12.41
N LEU A 217 0.82 18.83 11.27
CA LEU A 217 0.56 17.39 11.10
C LEU A 217 1.84 16.56 11.24
N ALA A 218 2.94 16.99 10.63
CA ALA A 218 4.22 16.32 10.76
C ALA A 218 4.73 16.35 12.21
N GLU A 219 4.54 17.47 12.91
CA GLU A 219 4.91 17.59 14.33
C GLU A 219 4.12 16.60 15.18
N ALA A 220 2.80 16.54 15.03
CA ALA A 220 1.95 15.63 15.78
C ALA A 220 2.29 14.15 15.55
N LEU A 221 2.61 13.77 14.31
CA LEU A 221 2.87 12.37 13.95
C LEU A 221 4.30 11.91 14.22
N PHE A 222 5.30 12.79 13.99
CA PHE A 222 6.71 12.38 13.92
C PHE A 222 7.60 13.04 15.00
N PHE A 223 7.26 14.25 15.48
CA PHE A 223 8.18 15.06 16.28
C PHE A 223 7.66 15.40 17.68
N ASP A 224 6.50 14.90 18.07
CA ASP A 224 5.96 15.07 19.42
C ASP A 224 6.80 14.31 20.47
N PHE A 225 6.41 14.38 21.74
CA PHE A 225 7.10 13.72 22.86
C PHE A 225 7.07 12.19 22.74
N ALA A 226 5.96 11.62 22.28
CA ALA A 226 5.79 10.19 22.02
C ALA A 226 5.18 10.00 20.63
N PRO A 227 5.98 10.15 19.55
CA PRO A 227 5.41 10.23 18.21
C PRO A 227 4.87 8.88 17.75
N TYR A 228 3.67 8.91 17.19
CA TYR A 228 3.00 7.71 16.69
C TYR A 228 3.83 6.94 15.67
N MET A 229 4.53 7.67 14.80
CA MET A 229 5.34 7.09 13.70
C MET A 229 6.74 6.65 14.09
N GLU A 230 7.20 6.92 15.33
CA GLU A 230 8.59 6.64 15.72
C GLU A 230 9.02 5.20 15.45
N GLN A 231 8.20 4.23 15.85
CA GLN A 231 8.49 2.81 15.71
C GLN A 231 7.85 2.16 14.47
N GLU A 232 7.15 2.95 13.64
CA GLU A 232 6.35 2.39 12.54
C GLU A 232 7.17 1.60 11.51
N PRO A 233 8.36 2.05 11.05
CA PRO A 233 9.16 1.25 10.13
C PRO A 233 9.57 -0.09 10.71
N ARG A 234 9.92 -0.15 12.01
CA ARG A 234 10.27 -1.39 12.69
C ARG A 234 9.08 -2.34 12.83
N ARG A 235 7.88 -1.78 13.11
CA ARG A 235 6.64 -2.57 13.20
C ARG A 235 6.28 -3.18 11.86
N ILE A 236 6.35 -2.41 10.78
CA ILE A 236 6.09 -2.92 9.42
C ILE A 236 7.04 -4.08 9.10
N LEU A 237 8.33 -3.91 9.37
CA LEU A 237 9.31 -4.98 9.14
C LEU A 237 9.05 -6.20 10.03
N SER A 238 8.66 -6.01 11.29
CA SER A 238 8.33 -7.10 12.20
C SER A 238 7.08 -7.86 11.75
N ASP A 239 6.03 -7.16 11.34
CA ASP A 239 4.78 -7.74 10.84
C ASP A 239 5.03 -8.61 9.58
N GLU A 240 6.06 -8.28 8.79
CA GLU A 240 6.47 -9.04 7.60
C GLU A 240 7.55 -10.10 7.89
N GLY A 241 7.90 -10.31 9.16
CA GLY A 241 8.97 -11.24 9.55
C GLY A 241 10.37 -10.82 9.07
N LEU A 242 10.56 -9.52 8.87
CA LEU A 242 11.81 -8.90 8.43
C LEU A 242 12.49 -8.10 9.56
N ALA A 243 12.17 -8.42 10.81
CA ALA A 243 12.81 -7.81 11.96
C ALA A 243 14.32 -8.07 11.94
N GLY A 244 15.12 -7.01 11.78
CA GLY A 244 16.58 -7.11 11.73
C GLY A 244 17.25 -5.80 11.35
N VAL A 245 18.57 -5.77 11.51
CA VAL A 245 19.34 -4.55 11.23
C VAL A 245 19.43 -4.27 9.73
N THR A 246 19.66 -5.30 8.92
CA THR A 246 19.90 -5.14 7.48
C THR A 246 18.67 -4.58 6.71
N PRO A 247 17.43 -5.09 6.89
CA PRO A 247 16.27 -4.51 6.23
C PRO A 247 16.06 -3.03 6.57
N LEU A 248 16.22 -2.66 7.84
CA LEU A 248 16.09 -1.28 8.29
C LEU A 248 17.18 -0.39 7.69
N ALA A 249 18.43 -0.85 7.66
CA ALA A 249 19.56 -0.13 7.07
C ALA A 249 19.40 0.08 5.56
N VAL A 250 18.84 -0.91 4.84
CA VAL A 250 18.49 -0.77 3.42
C VAL A 250 17.43 0.34 3.24
N LEU A 251 16.37 0.35 4.05
CA LEU A 251 15.35 1.41 3.99
C LEU A 251 15.95 2.79 4.32
N GLU A 252 16.86 2.87 5.29
CA GLU A 252 17.57 4.11 5.62
C GLU A 252 18.41 4.59 4.43
N ALA A 253 19.16 3.70 3.77
CA ALA A 253 19.97 4.03 2.60
C ALA A 253 19.10 4.56 1.45
N VAL A 254 17.97 3.88 1.18
CA VAL A 254 17.01 4.26 0.12
C VAL A 254 16.32 5.59 0.46
N GLY A 255 15.82 5.74 1.69
CA GLY A 255 15.16 6.97 2.14
C GLY A 255 16.07 8.20 2.12
N ARG A 256 17.38 7.99 2.23
CA ARG A 256 18.40 9.04 2.07
C ARG A 256 18.92 9.19 0.63
N GLY A 257 18.26 8.60 -0.35
CA GLY A 257 18.48 8.83 -1.78
C GLY A 257 19.37 7.82 -2.49
N ALA A 258 19.79 6.68 -1.88
CA ALA A 258 20.42 5.60 -2.62
C ALA A 258 19.36 4.80 -3.37
N ALA A 259 19.28 4.99 -4.67
CA ALA A 259 18.24 4.32 -5.47
C ALA A 259 18.73 3.05 -6.17
N ARG A 260 20.04 2.90 -6.41
CA ARG A 260 20.60 1.71 -7.08
C ARG A 260 21.13 0.71 -6.06
N ALA A 261 21.05 -0.58 -6.37
CA ALA A 261 21.59 -1.63 -5.48
C ALA A 261 23.07 -1.44 -5.16
N SER A 262 23.87 -0.92 -6.13
CA SER A 262 25.28 -0.58 -5.90
C SER A 262 25.47 0.59 -4.93
N GLU A 263 24.61 1.61 -4.99
CA GLU A 263 24.64 2.76 -4.08
C GLU A 263 24.24 2.37 -2.66
N ILE A 264 23.20 1.51 -2.55
CA ILE A 264 22.77 0.93 -1.27
C ILE A 264 23.91 0.11 -0.66
N ALA A 265 24.53 -0.77 -1.46
CA ALA A 265 25.65 -1.61 -1.01
C ALA A 265 26.84 -0.78 -0.52
N ALA A 266 27.21 0.27 -1.28
CA ALA A 266 28.29 1.18 -0.90
C ALA A 266 28.01 1.88 0.43
N ARG A 267 26.76 2.35 0.66
CA ARG A 267 26.38 2.98 1.94
C ARG A 267 26.40 2.02 3.13
N LEU A 268 26.12 0.74 2.89
CA LEU A 268 26.15 -0.28 3.93
C LEU A 268 27.52 -0.94 4.10
N GLY A 269 28.53 -0.56 3.33
CA GLY A 269 29.86 -1.17 3.40
C GLY A 269 29.87 -2.66 3.04
N THR A 270 28.99 -3.09 2.10
CA THR A 270 28.85 -4.49 1.71
C THR A 270 28.86 -4.64 0.18
N VAL A 271 28.82 -5.88 -0.30
CA VAL A 271 28.71 -6.15 -1.75
C VAL A 271 27.24 -6.30 -2.17
N GLN A 272 26.94 -5.90 -3.39
CA GLN A 272 25.56 -5.88 -3.91
C GLN A 272 24.88 -7.26 -3.86
N THR A 273 25.63 -8.35 -4.06
CA THR A 273 25.08 -9.72 -4.02
C THR A 273 24.47 -10.09 -2.68
N ASN A 274 25.02 -9.59 -1.58
CA ASN A 274 24.52 -9.84 -0.23
C ASN A 274 23.16 -9.17 0.04
N LEU A 275 22.80 -8.15 -0.74
CA LEU A 275 21.54 -7.42 -0.59
C LEU A 275 20.39 -8.00 -1.42
N SER A 276 20.67 -8.87 -2.40
CA SER A 276 19.67 -9.36 -3.35
C SER A 276 18.47 -9.99 -2.64
N ARG A 277 18.70 -10.82 -1.62
CA ARG A 277 17.63 -11.46 -0.86
C ARG A 277 16.82 -10.46 -0.05
N VAL A 278 17.46 -9.53 0.63
CA VAL A 278 16.76 -8.51 1.46
C VAL A 278 15.97 -7.55 0.59
N LEU A 279 16.51 -7.11 -0.55
CA LEU A 279 15.81 -6.28 -1.52
C LEU A 279 14.57 -7.00 -2.07
N GLN A 280 14.67 -8.30 -2.39
CA GLN A 280 13.52 -9.09 -2.83
C GLN A 280 12.46 -9.21 -1.72
N GLN A 281 12.86 -9.54 -0.50
CA GLN A 281 11.95 -9.65 0.64
C GLN A 281 11.21 -8.34 0.94
N LEU A 282 11.88 -7.18 0.83
CA LEU A 282 11.25 -5.87 0.99
C LEU A 282 10.27 -5.53 -0.14
N GLN A 283 10.50 -6.05 -1.35
CA GLN A 283 9.55 -5.95 -2.47
C GLN A 283 8.33 -6.85 -2.24
N ASP A 284 8.54 -8.11 -1.85
CA ASP A 284 7.46 -9.06 -1.55
C ASP A 284 6.56 -8.55 -0.41
N ALA A 285 7.16 -7.84 0.55
CA ALA A 285 6.44 -7.14 1.63
C ALA A 285 5.76 -5.82 1.18
N SER A 286 5.88 -5.43 -0.09
CA SER A 286 5.37 -4.15 -0.61
C SER A 286 5.85 -2.92 0.18
N VAL A 287 7.09 -2.96 0.68
CA VAL A 287 7.76 -1.83 1.35
C VAL A 287 8.62 -1.04 0.36
N LEU A 288 9.30 -1.76 -0.56
CA LEU A 288 10.07 -1.17 -1.66
C LEU A 288 9.42 -1.49 -3.01
N SER A 289 9.45 -0.52 -3.92
CA SER A 289 9.34 -0.78 -5.36
C SER A 289 10.70 -1.06 -5.97
N ARG A 290 10.67 -1.76 -7.09
CA ARG A 290 11.79 -1.92 -8.01
C ARG A 290 11.35 -1.42 -9.38
N ASP A 291 11.74 -0.21 -9.70
CA ASP A 291 11.38 0.44 -10.94
C ASP A 291 12.38 0.08 -12.04
N LEU A 292 11.86 -0.03 -13.25
CA LEU A 292 12.61 -0.24 -14.48
C LEU A 292 12.33 0.91 -15.43
N PRO A 293 13.27 1.27 -16.32
CA PRO A 293 12.96 2.23 -17.37
C PRO A 293 11.73 1.75 -18.16
N TYR A 294 10.81 2.66 -18.45
CA TYR A 294 9.61 2.36 -19.25
C TYR A 294 9.94 1.55 -20.50
N GLY A 295 9.19 0.48 -20.74
CA GLY A 295 9.40 -0.42 -21.89
C GLY A 295 10.50 -1.47 -21.70
N GLU A 296 11.20 -1.52 -20.57
CA GLU A 296 12.20 -2.57 -20.30
C GLU A 296 11.61 -3.75 -19.53
N SER A 297 12.12 -4.93 -19.84
CA SER A 297 11.73 -6.18 -19.18
C SER A 297 12.54 -6.43 -17.91
N SER A 298 11.87 -6.89 -16.84
CA SER A 298 12.53 -7.32 -15.61
C SER A 298 13.52 -8.48 -15.77
N ARG A 299 13.41 -9.24 -16.88
CA ARG A 299 14.29 -10.37 -17.19
C ARG A 299 15.62 -9.93 -17.79
N THR A 300 15.66 -8.80 -18.48
CA THR A 300 16.82 -8.37 -19.26
C THR A 300 17.47 -7.11 -18.70
N SER A 301 16.71 -6.23 -18.06
CA SER A 301 17.24 -4.97 -17.57
C SER A 301 18.02 -5.11 -16.27
N LYS A 302 19.24 -4.55 -16.28
CA LYS A 302 20.06 -4.32 -15.09
C LYS A 302 19.88 -2.90 -14.52
N ARG A 303 19.13 -2.04 -15.20
CA ARG A 303 18.86 -0.66 -14.80
C ARG A 303 17.67 -0.67 -13.85
N THR A 304 17.94 -0.69 -12.56
CA THR A 304 16.88 -0.73 -11.55
C THR A 304 17.04 0.41 -10.56
N LEU A 305 15.91 1.01 -10.16
CA LEU A 305 15.84 1.95 -9.07
C LEU A 305 14.91 1.40 -7.97
N TYR A 306 15.33 1.55 -6.73
CA TYR A 306 14.53 1.17 -5.57
C TYR A 306 13.96 2.42 -4.90
N GLN A 307 12.71 2.35 -4.48
CA GLN A 307 12.01 3.43 -3.83
C GLN A 307 11.14 2.89 -2.71
N ILE A 308 11.03 3.62 -1.59
CA ILE A 308 10.06 3.31 -0.53
C ILE A 308 8.67 3.67 -1.05
N LEU A 309 7.76 2.69 -1.07
CA LEU A 309 6.42 2.85 -1.65
C LEU A 309 5.52 3.80 -0.85
N ASP A 310 5.51 3.67 0.48
CA ASP A 310 4.65 4.45 1.35
C ASP A 310 5.22 5.86 1.57
N PRO A 311 4.50 6.94 1.22
CA PRO A 311 4.94 8.31 1.45
C PRO A 311 5.27 8.62 2.91
N ALA A 312 4.50 8.11 3.88
CA ALA A 312 4.75 8.34 5.30
C ALA A 312 6.05 7.66 5.79
N ILE A 313 6.33 6.46 5.30
CA ILE A 313 7.59 5.76 5.61
C ILE A 313 8.77 6.42 4.89
N ARG A 314 8.55 6.91 3.66
CA ARG A 314 9.56 7.71 2.94
C ARG A 314 9.87 8.99 3.70
N PHE A 315 8.84 9.70 4.21
CA PHE A 315 8.99 10.89 5.06
C PHE A 315 9.80 10.56 6.33
N TRP A 316 9.52 9.42 6.95
CA TRP A 316 10.23 8.97 8.14
C TRP A 316 11.75 8.90 7.90
N PHE A 317 12.19 8.30 6.79
CA PHE A 317 13.62 8.15 6.49
C PHE A 317 14.25 9.40 5.87
N SER A 318 13.53 10.16 5.07
CA SER A 318 14.07 11.33 4.36
C SER A 318 14.01 12.62 5.18
N VAL A 319 13.02 12.77 6.05
CA VAL A 319 12.79 14.00 6.83
C VAL A 319 12.94 13.74 8.32
N TYR A 320 12.15 12.82 8.91
CA TYR A 320 12.16 12.62 10.35
C TYR A 320 13.51 12.12 10.88
N SER A 321 14.00 10.98 10.40
CA SER A 321 15.23 10.36 10.91
C SER A 321 16.45 11.30 10.86
N PRO A 322 16.73 12.00 9.76
CA PRO A 322 17.86 12.92 9.69
C PRO A 322 17.73 14.18 10.55
N HIS A 323 16.51 14.62 10.84
CA HIS A 323 16.26 15.94 11.43
C HIS A 323 15.67 15.89 12.84
N ARG A 324 15.36 14.69 13.39
CA ARG A 324 14.61 14.54 14.64
C ARG A 324 15.20 15.31 15.82
N SER A 325 16.54 15.32 15.97
CA SER A 325 17.21 16.00 17.08
C SER A 325 17.24 17.53 16.94
N LEU A 326 17.14 18.05 15.72
CA LEU A 326 17.25 19.47 15.41
C LEU A 326 15.91 20.12 15.03
N TRP A 327 14.85 19.34 14.84
CA TRP A 327 13.57 19.82 14.32
C TRP A 327 13.00 20.99 15.12
N ARG A 328 13.08 20.92 16.45
CA ARG A 328 12.56 21.98 17.32
C ARG A 328 13.33 23.30 17.22
N THR A 329 14.57 23.25 16.76
CA THR A 329 15.42 24.44 16.56
C THR A 329 15.25 25.07 15.18
N TYR A 330 14.57 24.39 14.24
CA TYR A 330 14.41 24.90 12.89
C TYR A 330 13.35 26.01 12.84
N PRO A 331 13.62 27.09 12.08
CA PRO A 331 12.61 28.09 11.79
C PRO A 331 11.49 27.49 10.92
N PRO A 332 10.26 28.04 10.99
CA PRO A 332 9.12 27.53 10.22
C PRO A 332 9.39 27.36 8.74
N ALA A 333 10.07 28.32 8.11
CA ALA A 333 10.43 28.26 6.69
C ALA A 333 11.27 27.02 6.32
N LYS A 334 12.20 26.60 7.20
CA LYS A 334 13.00 25.41 6.96
C LYS A 334 12.18 24.13 7.09
N LYS A 335 11.27 24.08 8.06
CA LYS A 335 10.34 22.94 8.23
C LYS A 335 9.45 22.78 7.00
N SER A 336 8.82 23.87 6.56
CA SER A 336 8.00 23.88 5.32
C SER A 336 8.81 23.48 4.09
N HIS A 337 10.05 23.95 3.95
CA HIS A 337 10.93 23.58 2.83
C HIS A 337 11.23 22.07 2.79
N LEU A 338 11.47 21.43 3.94
CA LEU A 338 11.70 19.99 4.01
C LEU A 338 10.44 19.19 3.61
N ILE A 339 9.26 19.61 4.08
CA ILE A 339 7.98 19.01 3.72
C ILE A 339 7.70 19.21 2.23
N HIS A 340 7.91 20.41 1.71
CA HIS A 340 7.72 20.73 0.29
C HIS A 340 8.63 19.89 -0.62
N GLY A 341 9.90 19.70 -0.22
CA GLY A 341 10.82 18.82 -0.94
C GLY A 341 10.37 17.35 -0.96
N HIS A 342 9.82 16.84 0.16
CA HIS A 342 9.22 15.51 0.21
C HIS A 342 7.96 15.42 -0.65
N ALA A 343 7.08 16.44 -0.58
CA ALA A 343 5.84 16.48 -1.38
C ALA A 343 6.13 16.48 -2.89
N ALA A 344 7.25 17.04 -3.33
CA ALA A 344 7.66 16.99 -4.74
C ALA A 344 7.83 15.52 -5.23
N THR A 345 8.46 14.66 -4.44
CA THR A 345 8.64 13.25 -4.81
C THR A 345 7.33 12.47 -4.80
N VAL A 346 6.41 12.81 -3.89
CA VAL A 346 5.06 12.21 -3.84
C VAL A 346 4.21 12.69 -5.01
N PHE A 347 4.40 13.93 -5.43
CA PHE A 347 3.71 14.51 -6.60
C PHE A 347 4.11 13.82 -7.91
N GLU A 348 5.38 13.45 -8.08
CA GLU A 348 5.82 12.64 -9.22
C GLU A 348 5.09 11.29 -9.27
N ASP A 349 4.99 10.60 -8.11
CA ASP A 349 4.25 9.33 -7.99
C ASP A 349 2.75 9.53 -8.29
N TRP A 350 2.16 10.60 -7.77
CA TRP A 350 0.77 10.95 -8.03
C TRP A 350 0.51 11.22 -9.53
N CYS A 351 1.37 11.98 -10.20
CA CYS A 351 1.26 12.23 -11.64
C CYS A 351 1.27 10.92 -12.44
N ARG A 352 2.14 9.96 -12.07
CA ARG A 352 2.17 8.63 -12.71
C ARG A 352 0.89 7.85 -12.45
N SER A 353 0.33 7.93 -11.23
CA SER A 353 -0.89 7.21 -10.87
C SER A 353 -2.13 7.63 -11.67
N LEU A 354 -2.11 8.79 -12.33
CA LEU A 354 -3.20 9.27 -13.18
C LEU A 354 -3.30 8.52 -14.51
N TYR A 355 -2.27 7.76 -14.90
CA TYR A 355 -2.21 7.09 -16.20
C TYR A 355 -1.95 5.60 -16.06
N PRO A 356 -2.79 4.74 -16.68
CA PRO A 356 -2.52 3.31 -16.73
C PRO A 356 -1.17 3.02 -17.39
N ALA A 357 -0.46 2.03 -16.86
CA ALA A 357 0.84 1.59 -17.36
C ALA A 357 1.92 2.69 -17.45
N ALA A 358 1.77 3.79 -16.71
CA ALA A 358 2.81 4.80 -16.63
C ALA A 358 4.03 4.30 -15.86
N GLY A 359 5.21 4.70 -16.33
CA GLY A 359 6.49 4.43 -15.67
C GLY A 359 7.43 5.62 -15.78
N ARG A 360 8.53 5.56 -15.07
CA ARG A 360 9.67 6.46 -15.26
C ARG A 360 10.53 5.94 -16.41
N TYR A 361 11.26 6.83 -17.06
CA TYR A 361 12.29 6.42 -18.00
C TYR A 361 13.59 7.16 -17.71
N TRP A 362 14.70 6.43 -17.77
CA TRP A 362 16.04 7.02 -17.61
C TRP A 362 17.07 6.29 -18.46
N GLU A 363 17.96 7.05 -19.05
CA GLU A 363 19.16 6.58 -19.73
C GLU A 363 20.27 7.62 -19.62
N LYS A 364 21.47 7.23 -19.23
CA LYS A 364 22.61 8.13 -19.05
C LYS A 364 22.25 9.32 -18.15
N ASP A 365 22.21 10.53 -18.73
CA ASP A 365 21.87 11.82 -18.11
C ASP A 365 20.42 12.28 -18.40
N ILE A 366 19.63 11.45 -19.10
CA ILE A 366 18.24 11.74 -19.45
C ILE A 366 17.31 11.02 -18.48
N GLU A 367 16.34 11.74 -17.92
CA GLU A 367 15.28 11.18 -17.10
C GLU A 367 13.95 11.87 -17.45
N PHE A 368 12.87 11.05 -17.48
CA PHE A 368 11.49 11.50 -17.60
C PHE A 368 10.69 10.97 -16.41
N ASP A 369 9.94 11.86 -15.75
CA ASP A 369 9.13 11.51 -14.58
C ASP A 369 7.98 10.58 -14.94
N LEU A 370 7.45 10.71 -16.17
CA LEU A 370 6.33 9.94 -16.65
C LEU A 370 6.51 9.60 -18.15
N VAL A 371 6.33 8.33 -18.49
CA VAL A 371 6.13 7.85 -19.86
C VAL A 371 5.01 6.81 -19.82
N CYS A 372 4.01 6.96 -20.67
CA CYS A 372 2.91 6.00 -20.80
C CYS A 372 2.37 5.98 -22.23
N PRO A 373 1.52 5.00 -22.61
CA PRO A 373 0.75 5.09 -23.83
C PRO A 373 -0.07 6.38 -23.83
N ASP A 374 -0.12 7.09 -24.95
CA ASP A 374 -0.89 8.33 -25.04
C ASP A 374 -2.40 8.02 -25.02
N PRO A 375 -3.17 8.51 -24.04
CA PRO A 375 -4.62 8.27 -23.98
C PRO A 375 -5.38 8.78 -25.19
N GLU A 376 -4.86 9.80 -25.90
CA GLU A 376 -5.50 10.39 -27.08
C GLU A 376 -5.00 9.77 -28.39
N ASN A 377 -3.85 9.10 -28.36
CA ASN A 377 -3.27 8.43 -29.53
C ASN A 377 -2.62 7.10 -29.12
N PRO A 378 -3.32 5.95 -29.21
CA PRO A 378 -2.81 4.66 -28.75
C PRO A 378 -1.50 4.19 -29.40
N SER A 379 -1.11 4.74 -30.55
CA SER A 379 0.16 4.44 -31.22
C SER A 379 1.32 5.35 -30.78
N GLY A 380 1.04 6.37 -29.96
CA GLY A 380 2.00 7.33 -29.45
C GLY A 380 2.32 7.14 -27.97
N LEU A 381 3.26 7.94 -27.48
CA LEU A 381 3.59 8.03 -26.06
C LEU A 381 3.25 9.42 -25.52
N LEU A 382 2.75 9.47 -24.29
CA LEU A 382 2.73 10.68 -23.49
C LEU A 382 4.00 10.71 -22.62
N VAL A 383 4.77 11.79 -22.74
CA VAL A 383 5.98 12.04 -21.96
C VAL A 383 5.76 13.23 -21.05
N GLY A 384 5.99 13.03 -19.76
CA GLY A 384 5.69 14.02 -18.73
C GLY A 384 6.90 14.41 -17.89
N GLU A 385 6.90 15.68 -17.48
CA GLU A 385 7.77 16.25 -16.45
C GLU A 385 6.90 16.87 -15.36
N SER A 386 7.20 16.65 -14.09
CA SER A 386 6.44 17.16 -12.95
C SER A 386 7.22 18.21 -12.16
N LYS A 387 6.52 19.24 -11.70
CA LYS A 387 7.11 20.33 -10.90
C LYS A 387 6.15 20.66 -9.76
N TRP A 388 6.54 20.35 -8.53
CA TRP A 388 5.76 20.69 -7.35
C TRP A 388 5.85 22.17 -7.02
N LYS A 389 5.31 23.00 -7.88
CA LYS A 389 5.06 24.44 -7.70
C LYS A 389 4.07 24.92 -8.77
N ARG A 390 3.44 26.07 -8.58
CA ARG A 390 2.67 26.72 -9.65
C ARG A 390 3.62 27.36 -10.64
N LEU A 391 3.51 26.95 -11.88
CA LEU A 391 4.32 27.51 -12.95
C LEU A 391 3.61 28.69 -13.58
N THR A 392 4.37 29.77 -13.82
CA THR A 392 3.93 30.81 -14.76
C THR A 392 3.94 30.27 -16.19
N LYS A 393 3.22 30.91 -17.11
CA LYS A 393 3.20 30.51 -18.52
C LYS A 393 4.60 30.40 -19.12
N ALA A 394 5.47 31.38 -18.82
CA ALA A 394 6.84 31.40 -19.32
C ALA A 394 7.69 30.23 -18.73
N GLU A 395 7.52 29.94 -17.44
CA GLU A 395 8.19 28.77 -16.81
C GLU A 395 7.71 27.45 -17.40
N HIS A 396 6.39 27.31 -17.60
CA HIS A 396 5.80 26.13 -18.22
C HIS A 396 6.36 25.90 -19.63
N GLU A 397 6.40 26.93 -20.48
CA GLU A 397 6.97 26.87 -21.81
C GLU A 397 8.46 26.50 -21.80
N ARG A 398 9.21 27.03 -20.81
CA ARG A 398 10.63 26.69 -20.63
C ARG A 398 10.82 25.21 -20.28
N VAL A 399 10.05 24.69 -19.32
CA VAL A 399 10.10 23.26 -18.93
C VAL A 399 9.71 22.37 -20.10
N LEU A 400 8.65 22.74 -20.83
CA LEU A 400 8.18 21.99 -22.01
C LEU A 400 9.24 21.93 -23.12
N ARG A 401 9.95 23.04 -23.37
CA ARG A 401 11.07 23.05 -24.34
C ARG A 401 12.19 22.12 -23.89
N ALA A 402 12.61 22.22 -22.62
CA ALA A 402 13.66 21.35 -22.08
C ALA A 402 13.26 19.86 -22.14
N LEU A 403 11.99 19.53 -21.91
CA LEU A 403 11.46 18.18 -22.03
C LEU A 403 11.56 17.67 -23.47
N LYS A 404 11.17 18.48 -24.46
CA LYS A 404 11.30 18.15 -25.89
C LYS A 404 12.76 17.98 -26.31
N ASP A 405 13.65 18.83 -25.82
CA ASP A 405 15.10 18.72 -26.10
C ASP A 405 15.71 17.46 -25.48
N LYS A 406 15.32 17.08 -24.26
CA LYS A 406 15.71 15.79 -23.67
C LYS A 406 15.21 14.62 -24.54
N TRP A 407 13.94 14.67 -24.99
CA TRP A 407 13.33 13.64 -25.81
C TRP A 407 14.06 13.42 -27.13
N SER A 408 14.43 14.50 -27.83
CA SER A 408 15.12 14.40 -29.13
C SER A 408 16.46 13.65 -29.06
N ARG A 409 17.06 13.57 -27.85
CA ARG A 409 18.34 12.85 -27.59
C ARG A 409 18.15 11.45 -27.01
N CYS A 410 16.91 11.04 -26.76
CA CYS A 410 16.55 9.82 -26.07
C CYS A 410 16.42 8.65 -27.08
N ALA A 411 16.83 7.45 -26.69
CA ALA A 411 16.70 6.25 -27.52
C ALA A 411 15.22 5.87 -27.80
N LEU A 412 14.28 6.27 -26.94
CA LEU A 412 12.86 6.05 -27.21
C LEU A 412 12.31 6.91 -28.36
N ALA A 413 12.86 8.11 -28.60
CA ALA A 413 12.38 9.02 -29.64
C ALA A 413 12.46 8.40 -31.03
N SER A 414 13.50 7.63 -31.31
CA SER A 414 13.66 6.94 -32.60
C SER A 414 12.60 5.86 -32.84
N ARG A 415 12.06 5.25 -31.77
CA ARG A 415 11.02 4.22 -31.84
C ARG A 415 9.62 4.79 -31.80
N HIS A 416 9.46 5.97 -31.20
CA HIS A 416 8.18 6.64 -30.98
C HIS A 416 8.24 8.10 -31.42
N PRO A 417 8.27 8.39 -32.75
CA PRO A 417 8.38 9.73 -33.28
C PRO A 417 7.18 10.64 -32.91
N ASN A 418 6.02 10.03 -32.64
CA ASN A 418 4.78 10.72 -32.31
C ASN A 418 4.57 10.78 -30.80
N ALA A 419 5.48 11.45 -30.06
CA ALA A 419 5.32 11.66 -28.63
C ALA A 419 4.58 12.98 -28.36
N ARG A 420 3.60 12.92 -27.43
CA ARG A 420 2.96 14.09 -26.86
C ARG A 420 3.65 14.44 -25.55
N PHE A 421 3.74 15.74 -25.25
CA PHE A 421 4.45 16.23 -24.07
C PHE A 421 3.50 16.95 -23.11
N ARG A 422 3.64 16.69 -21.82
CA ARG A 422 2.89 17.35 -20.77
C ARG A 422 3.80 17.77 -19.62
N VAL A 423 3.61 18.99 -19.14
CA VAL A 423 4.21 19.45 -17.88
C VAL A 423 3.11 19.46 -16.85
N PHE A 424 3.36 18.81 -15.73
CA PHE A 424 2.47 18.80 -14.56
C PHE A 424 2.98 19.79 -13.54
N ASP A 425 2.07 20.56 -12.97
CA ASP A 425 2.39 21.50 -11.90
C ASP A 425 1.35 21.47 -10.77
N ALA A 426 1.54 22.25 -9.73
CA ALA A 426 0.63 22.25 -8.57
C ALA A 426 -0.82 22.70 -8.91
N ASN A 427 -1.10 23.21 -10.11
CA ASN A 427 -2.46 23.49 -10.53
C ASN A 427 -3.20 22.21 -10.97
N ASP A 428 -2.49 21.16 -11.39
CA ASP A 428 -3.10 19.90 -11.83
C ASP A 428 -3.86 19.18 -10.70
N ILE A 429 -3.50 19.37 -9.43
CA ILE A 429 -4.24 18.79 -8.29
C ILE A 429 -5.66 19.35 -8.14
N LYS A 430 -5.97 20.51 -8.75
CA LYS A 430 -7.28 21.18 -8.70
C LYS A 430 -8.23 20.72 -9.80
N SER A 431 -7.74 20.05 -10.82
CA SER A 431 -8.57 19.51 -11.90
C SER A 431 -9.56 18.50 -11.33
N PRO A 432 -10.80 18.45 -11.82
CA PRO A 432 -11.72 17.36 -11.47
C PRO A 432 -10.96 16.06 -11.76
N PHE A 433 -10.81 15.24 -10.73
CA PHE A 433 -10.12 13.97 -10.86
C PHE A 433 -10.72 13.20 -12.04
N PRO A 434 -9.91 12.66 -12.95
CA PRO A 434 -10.45 11.73 -13.93
C PRO A 434 -11.22 10.65 -13.17
N PRO A 435 -12.35 10.15 -13.70
CA PRO A 435 -13.03 9.02 -13.08
C PRO A 435 -11.98 7.95 -12.81
N SER A 436 -12.00 7.35 -11.60
CA SER A 436 -11.12 6.24 -11.27
C SER A 436 -11.10 5.29 -12.46
N PRO A 437 -9.95 4.84 -12.96
CA PRO A 437 -9.93 3.84 -13.98
C PRO A 437 -10.76 2.66 -13.45
N ILE A 438 -11.88 2.42 -14.10
CA ILE A 438 -12.68 1.21 -13.86
C ILE A 438 -11.73 0.05 -14.18
N PRO A 439 -11.58 -0.94 -13.28
CA PRO A 439 -10.63 -2.03 -13.45
C PRO A 439 -10.86 -2.83 -14.73
#